data_c5727e9b7e62b68555c10ea9e11eed7a
#
_entry.id   c5727e9b7e62b68555c10ea9e11eed7a
#
_cell.length_a   1.000
_cell.length_b   1.000
_cell.length_c   1.000
_cell.angle_alpha   90.00
_cell.angle_beta   90.00
_cell.angle_gamma   90.00
#
_symmetry.space_group_name_H-M   'P 1'
#
loop_
_entity.id
_entity.type
_entity.pdbx_description
1 polymer ?
#
loop_
_entity_poly.entity_id
_entity_poly.type
_entity_poly.pdbx_seq_one_letter_code
_entity_poly.pdbx_strand_id
1 'polypeptide(L)'
;VLILLPPSETKRDGGAGEPLDLARLSFAPLTTVRRDVLAALAALSRDREASIRALKLGPKQAAEVDRNRAIPTAQTMPALERYTGVLYDALDAAALTAQQHAFAHDNVAVHSALLGLVAAGDLVPAYRLSFDSRLSTKRVPSLKKRWVPAVGEVLARREGLIIDLRSEGYAALGPTPARDHVHYVRVLARNENGRTRALNHFNKQAKGLFTRALIEAGVDFAGSGDLLDWARDEGYELSLASGPDAAGELELVVPEVTGLPGKLMAALR
;
A
#
# COMPACT_ATOMS: atom_id res chain seq x y z
N VAL A 1 -2.68 -13.09 9.17
CA VAL A 1 -3.33 -11.96 8.44
C VAL A 1 -2.38 -11.37 7.40
N LEU A 2 -2.90 -10.75 6.32
CA LEU A 2 -2.13 -9.94 5.38
C LEU A 2 -2.82 -8.58 5.19
N ILE A 3 -2.13 -7.50 5.51
CA ILE A 3 -2.62 -6.12 5.35
C ILE A 3 -1.97 -5.54 4.09
N LEU A 4 -2.78 -5.16 3.10
CA LEU A 4 -2.30 -4.59 1.84
C LEU A 4 -2.44 -3.07 1.86
N LEU A 5 -1.33 -2.36 1.64
CA LEU A 5 -1.27 -0.90 1.58
C LEU A 5 -1.01 -0.40 0.15
N PRO A 6 -1.54 0.77 -0.24
CA PRO A 6 -1.10 1.45 -1.43
C PRO A 6 0.28 2.09 -1.16
N PRO A 7 1.13 2.24 -2.16
CA PRO A 7 2.34 3.05 -2.02
C PRO A 7 1.98 4.54 -2.00
N SER A 8 2.94 5.38 -1.64
CA SER A 8 2.86 6.82 -1.89
C SER A 8 3.67 7.21 -3.14
N GLU A 9 3.27 8.28 -3.79
CA GLU A 9 4.07 8.88 -4.87
C GLU A 9 5.34 9.52 -4.32
N THR A 10 5.26 10.13 -3.13
CA THR A 10 6.40 10.70 -2.42
C THR A 10 7.14 9.66 -1.60
N LYS A 11 8.45 9.79 -1.54
CA LYS A 11 9.34 8.88 -0.84
C LYS A 11 10.44 9.66 -0.15
N ARG A 12 10.85 9.17 1.01
CA ARG A 12 12.02 9.67 1.72
C ARG A 12 13.27 9.41 0.90
N ASP A 13 14.19 10.35 0.84
CA ASP A 13 15.50 10.20 0.22
C ASP A 13 16.48 9.47 1.15
N GLY A 14 17.64 9.08 0.60
CA GLY A 14 18.68 8.39 1.36
C GLY A 14 18.35 6.94 1.68
N GLY A 15 18.85 6.49 2.83
CA GLY A 15 18.79 5.11 3.31
C GLY A 15 20.17 4.68 3.82
N ALA A 16 20.21 3.54 4.51
CA ALA A 16 21.45 2.94 5.02
C ALA A 16 21.68 1.52 4.45
N GLY A 17 20.71 1.01 3.68
CA GLY A 17 20.83 -0.32 3.07
C GLY A 17 21.61 -0.30 1.76
N GLU A 18 22.14 -1.47 1.40
CA GLU A 18 22.78 -1.72 0.11
C GLU A 18 21.81 -1.43 -1.06
N PRO A 19 22.32 -1.26 -2.28
CA PRO A 19 21.47 -1.15 -3.47
C PRO A 19 20.48 -2.30 -3.61
N LEU A 20 19.41 -2.06 -4.35
CA LEU A 20 18.30 -3.01 -4.52
C LEU A 20 18.77 -4.38 -5.00
N ASP A 21 18.51 -5.40 -4.20
CA ASP A 21 18.65 -6.80 -4.58
C ASP A 21 17.25 -7.46 -4.69
N LEU A 22 16.83 -7.78 -5.90
CA LEU A 22 15.53 -8.41 -6.15
C LEU A 22 15.39 -9.80 -5.55
N ALA A 23 16.50 -10.50 -5.31
CA ALA A 23 16.48 -11.84 -4.73
C ALA A 23 16.17 -11.82 -3.22
N ARG A 24 16.39 -10.69 -2.56
CA ARG A 24 16.13 -10.50 -1.13
C ARG A 24 14.72 -9.99 -0.82
N LEU A 25 13.98 -9.58 -1.84
CA LEU A 25 12.61 -9.10 -1.64
C LEU A 25 11.65 -10.27 -1.37
N SER A 26 10.76 -10.06 -0.43
CA SER A 26 9.61 -10.94 -0.17
C SER A 26 8.78 -11.16 -1.45
N PHE A 27 7.90 -12.15 -1.45
CA PHE A 27 7.09 -12.51 -2.62
C PHE A 27 7.96 -12.88 -3.85
N ALA A 28 8.89 -13.80 -3.68
CA ALA A 28 9.85 -14.27 -4.69
C ALA A 28 9.24 -14.61 -6.07
N PRO A 29 7.99 -15.13 -6.20
CA PRO A 29 7.35 -15.36 -7.51
C PRO A 29 7.25 -14.10 -8.38
N LEU A 30 7.30 -12.90 -7.81
CA LEU A 30 7.24 -11.62 -8.54
C LEU A 30 8.58 -11.21 -9.17
N THR A 31 9.70 -11.88 -8.86
CA THR A 31 11.05 -11.45 -9.24
C THR A 31 11.23 -11.28 -10.75
N THR A 32 10.65 -12.15 -11.58
CA THR A 32 10.74 -12.02 -13.04
C THR A 32 10.02 -10.78 -13.54
N VAL A 33 8.82 -10.50 -13.03
CA VAL A 33 8.06 -9.28 -13.40
C VAL A 33 8.76 -8.02 -12.90
N ARG A 34 9.32 -8.04 -11.69
CA ARG A 34 10.14 -6.95 -11.15
C ARG A 34 11.29 -6.59 -12.06
N ARG A 35 12.02 -7.59 -12.55
CA ARG A 35 13.15 -7.39 -13.47
C ARG A 35 12.70 -6.74 -14.79
N ASP A 36 11.59 -7.20 -15.35
CA ASP A 36 11.06 -6.65 -16.61
C ASP A 36 10.61 -5.19 -16.43
N VAL A 37 9.91 -4.87 -15.33
CA VAL A 37 9.42 -3.51 -15.06
C VAL A 37 10.58 -2.56 -14.75
N LEU A 38 11.58 -2.99 -13.96
CA LEU A 38 12.80 -2.21 -13.71
C LEU A 38 13.56 -1.91 -14.99
N ALA A 39 13.75 -2.91 -15.86
CA ALA A 39 14.43 -2.71 -17.14
C ALA A 39 13.65 -1.74 -18.06
N ALA A 40 12.33 -1.84 -18.07
CA ALA A 40 11.47 -0.92 -18.82
C ALA A 40 11.57 0.53 -18.29
N LEU A 41 11.54 0.71 -16.96
CA LEU A 41 11.68 2.03 -16.35
C LEU A 41 13.08 2.61 -16.57
N ALA A 42 14.14 1.81 -16.47
CA ALA A 42 15.51 2.23 -16.75
C ALA A 42 15.68 2.67 -18.21
N ALA A 43 15.09 1.94 -19.15
CA ALA A 43 15.10 2.32 -20.57
C ALA A 43 14.36 3.64 -20.82
N LEU A 44 13.16 3.80 -20.25
CA LEU A 44 12.38 5.04 -20.32
C LEU A 44 13.15 6.23 -19.73
N SER A 45 13.82 6.03 -18.60
CA SER A 45 14.52 7.10 -17.89
C SER A 45 15.75 7.67 -18.62
N ARG A 46 16.21 7.04 -19.70
CA ARG A 46 17.26 7.60 -20.58
C ARG A 46 16.78 8.81 -21.37
N ASP A 47 15.51 8.86 -21.70
CA ASP A 47 14.86 9.99 -22.36
C ASP A 47 14.03 10.77 -21.33
N ARG A 48 14.51 11.99 -21.01
CA ARG A 48 13.88 12.84 -19.97
C ARG A 48 12.47 13.28 -20.39
N GLU A 49 12.29 13.67 -21.64
CA GLU A 49 10.99 14.17 -22.11
C GLU A 49 9.96 13.05 -22.21
N ALA A 50 10.35 11.89 -22.74
CA ALA A 50 9.51 10.71 -22.74
C ALA A 50 9.12 10.28 -21.31
N SER A 51 10.07 10.35 -20.37
CA SER A 51 9.82 10.07 -18.95
C SER A 51 8.79 11.02 -18.36
N ILE A 52 8.95 12.33 -18.54
CA ILE A 52 8.01 13.35 -18.03
C ILE A 52 6.58 13.06 -18.53
N ARG A 53 6.44 12.77 -19.84
CA ARG A 53 5.13 12.45 -20.44
C ARG A 53 4.56 11.13 -19.91
N ALA A 54 5.38 10.08 -19.88
CA ALA A 54 4.92 8.74 -19.49
C ALA A 54 4.59 8.63 -18.00
N LEU A 55 5.35 9.29 -17.14
CA LEU A 55 5.17 9.31 -15.70
C LEU A 55 4.20 10.42 -15.24
N LYS A 56 3.68 11.22 -16.17
CA LYS A 56 2.75 12.34 -15.91
C LYS A 56 3.33 13.35 -14.90
N LEU A 57 4.60 13.69 -15.06
CA LEU A 57 5.30 14.59 -14.14
C LEU A 57 4.95 16.05 -14.43
N GLY A 58 4.67 16.81 -13.39
CA GLY A 58 4.56 18.25 -13.47
C GLY A 58 5.95 18.93 -13.60
N PRO A 59 6.00 20.23 -13.96
CA PRO A 59 7.27 20.97 -14.17
C PRO A 59 8.25 20.87 -13.00
N LYS A 60 7.74 20.89 -11.76
CA LYS A 60 8.56 20.81 -10.54
C LYS A 60 9.05 19.39 -10.19
N GLN A 61 8.59 18.37 -10.92
CA GLN A 61 8.89 16.96 -10.65
C GLN A 61 9.90 16.36 -11.63
N ALA A 62 10.53 17.16 -12.48
CA ALA A 62 11.47 16.67 -13.48
C ALA A 62 12.70 15.95 -12.88
N ALA A 63 13.06 16.25 -11.63
CA ALA A 63 14.12 15.56 -10.89
C ALA A 63 13.78 14.08 -10.58
N GLU A 64 12.51 13.70 -10.62
CA GLU A 64 12.09 12.31 -10.41
C GLU A 64 12.62 11.36 -11.50
N VAL A 65 12.95 11.89 -12.70
CA VAL A 65 13.61 11.10 -13.75
C VAL A 65 15.03 10.71 -13.33
N ASP A 66 15.76 11.62 -12.69
CA ASP A 66 17.12 11.35 -12.22
C ASP A 66 17.10 10.38 -11.03
N ARG A 67 16.07 10.45 -10.18
CA ARG A 67 15.81 9.45 -9.13
C ARG A 67 15.65 8.04 -9.73
N ASN A 68 14.90 7.91 -10.80
CA ASN A 68 14.75 6.61 -11.49
C ASN A 68 16.05 6.12 -12.13
N ARG A 69 16.88 7.01 -12.64
CA ARG A 69 18.22 6.66 -13.18
C ARG A 69 19.15 6.14 -12.09
N ALA A 70 19.02 6.66 -10.88
CA ALA A 70 19.86 6.28 -9.74
C ALA A 70 19.47 4.93 -9.09
N ILE A 71 18.32 4.34 -9.41
CA ILE A 71 17.84 3.08 -8.77
C ILE A 71 18.93 1.99 -8.65
N PRO A 72 19.77 1.73 -9.67
CA PRO A 72 20.76 0.65 -9.58
C PRO A 72 21.83 0.83 -8.49
N THR A 73 22.07 2.07 -8.06
CA THR A 73 23.11 2.43 -7.07
C THR A 73 22.55 3.12 -5.84
N ALA A 74 21.23 3.39 -5.84
CA ALA A 74 20.60 4.09 -4.74
C ALA A 74 20.55 3.25 -3.47
N GLN A 75 20.85 3.86 -2.34
CA GLN A 75 20.65 3.27 -1.04
C GLN A 75 19.19 2.93 -0.78
N THR A 76 18.97 1.82 -0.09
CA THR A 76 17.63 1.33 0.26
C THR A 76 17.29 1.58 1.73
N MET A 77 16.03 1.49 2.07
CA MET A 77 15.49 1.45 3.44
C MET A 77 14.23 0.58 3.47
N PRO A 78 13.75 0.17 4.65
CA PRO A 78 12.52 -0.58 4.77
C PRO A 78 11.35 0.09 4.05
N ALA A 79 10.53 -0.70 3.35
CA ALA A 79 9.43 -0.16 2.52
C ALA A 79 8.48 0.71 3.35
N LEU A 80 8.15 0.29 4.58
CA LEU A 80 7.24 1.03 5.46
C LEU A 80 7.77 2.42 5.84
N GLU A 81 9.10 2.59 5.88
CA GLU A 81 9.77 3.87 6.18
C GLU A 81 10.06 4.69 4.90
N ARG A 82 10.17 4.01 3.75
CA ARG A 82 10.47 4.65 2.46
C ARG A 82 9.34 5.54 1.98
N TYR A 83 8.09 5.07 2.09
CA TYR A 83 6.93 5.84 1.66
C TYR A 83 6.57 6.93 2.67
N THR A 84 6.12 8.08 2.17
CA THR A 84 5.73 9.26 2.98
C THR A 84 4.35 9.76 2.58
N GLY A 85 3.83 10.75 3.28
CA GLY A 85 2.53 11.33 3.02
C GLY A 85 1.43 10.78 3.92
N VAL A 86 0.23 11.29 3.79
CA VAL A 86 -0.86 11.23 4.76
C VAL A 86 -1.11 9.85 5.41
N LEU A 87 -1.06 8.77 4.63
CA LEU A 87 -1.22 7.41 5.18
C LEU A 87 -0.01 7.02 6.03
N TYR A 88 1.18 7.20 5.50
CA TYR A 88 2.43 6.79 6.15
C TYR A 88 2.81 7.68 7.32
N ASP A 89 2.48 8.98 7.25
CA ASP A 89 2.66 9.92 8.34
C ASP A 89 1.73 9.55 9.51
N ALA A 90 0.48 9.13 9.22
CA ALA A 90 -0.46 8.67 10.23
C ALA A 90 -0.10 7.28 10.80
N LEU A 91 0.52 6.41 10.00
CA LEU A 91 1.04 5.12 10.46
C LEU A 91 2.26 5.30 11.36
N ASP A 92 3.12 6.28 11.06
CA ASP A 92 4.30 6.66 11.85
C ASP A 92 5.21 5.45 12.18
N ALA A 93 5.76 4.84 11.14
CA ALA A 93 6.60 3.65 11.28
C ALA A 93 7.82 3.86 12.20
N ALA A 94 8.32 5.10 12.30
CA ALA A 94 9.48 5.41 13.13
C ALA A 94 9.21 5.26 14.64
N ALA A 95 7.95 5.35 15.07
CA ALA A 95 7.55 5.18 16.46
C ALA A 95 7.20 3.73 16.83
N LEU A 96 7.29 2.77 15.88
CA LEU A 96 7.03 1.35 16.15
C LEU A 96 8.20 0.72 16.92
N THR A 97 7.88 -0.20 17.83
CA THR A 97 8.87 -1.02 18.53
C THR A 97 9.46 -2.08 17.59
N ALA A 98 10.57 -2.69 17.98
CA ALA A 98 11.19 -3.78 17.20
C ALA A 98 10.22 -4.97 16.98
N GLN A 99 9.39 -5.31 17.98
CA GLN A 99 8.38 -6.36 17.86
C GLN A 99 7.30 -5.99 16.86
N GLN A 100 6.84 -4.72 16.87
CA GLN A 100 5.85 -4.21 15.93
C GLN A 100 6.41 -4.15 14.50
N HIS A 101 7.70 -3.80 14.33
CA HIS A 101 8.37 -3.89 13.03
C HIS A 101 8.45 -5.34 12.52
N ALA A 102 8.74 -6.31 13.38
CA ALA A 102 8.74 -7.72 13.01
C ALA A 102 7.35 -8.18 12.58
N PHE A 103 6.30 -7.87 13.37
CA PHE A 103 4.92 -8.16 12.99
C PHE A 103 4.54 -7.50 11.65
N ALA A 104 4.91 -6.24 11.46
CA ALA A 104 4.64 -5.52 10.21
C ALA A 104 5.35 -6.18 9.02
N HIS A 105 6.60 -6.65 9.19
CA HIS A 105 7.32 -7.36 8.12
C HIS A 105 6.59 -8.61 7.66
N ASP A 106 6.03 -9.38 8.57
CA ASP A 106 5.37 -10.65 8.27
C ASP A 106 3.93 -10.47 7.75
N ASN A 107 3.27 -9.36 8.12
CA ASN A 107 1.84 -9.18 7.96
C ASN A 107 1.42 -7.96 7.11
N VAL A 108 2.33 -7.04 6.81
CA VAL A 108 2.03 -5.85 6.00
C VAL A 108 2.79 -5.87 4.68
N ALA A 109 2.09 -5.70 3.58
CA ALA A 109 2.67 -5.57 2.25
C ALA A 109 2.24 -4.28 1.57
N VAL A 110 3.20 -3.57 0.98
CA VAL A 110 2.94 -2.40 0.12
C VAL A 110 2.91 -2.83 -1.33
N HIS A 111 1.83 -2.50 -2.05
CA HIS A 111 1.71 -2.81 -3.47
C HIS A 111 2.33 -1.70 -4.34
N SER A 112 3.57 -1.86 -4.70
CA SER A 112 4.35 -0.96 -5.54
C SER A 112 4.07 -1.15 -7.04
N ALA A 113 3.96 -0.07 -7.80
CA ALA A 113 3.89 -0.15 -9.28
C ALA A 113 5.22 -0.66 -9.91
N LEU A 114 6.36 -0.44 -9.22
CA LEU A 114 7.68 -0.88 -9.67
C LEU A 114 7.98 -2.32 -9.28
N LEU A 115 7.66 -2.69 -8.03
CA LEU A 115 8.14 -3.93 -7.41
C LEU A 115 7.01 -4.95 -7.12
N GLY A 116 5.75 -4.63 -7.43
CA GLY A 116 4.61 -5.44 -7.01
C GLY A 116 4.45 -5.41 -5.49
N LEU A 117 4.10 -6.52 -4.87
CA LEU A 117 4.04 -6.62 -3.42
C LEU A 117 5.46 -6.64 -2.83
N VAL A 118 5.69 -5.82 -1.82
CA VAL A 118 6.89 -5.83 -0.98
C VAL A 118 6.46 -5.83 0.48
N ALA A 119 7.13 -6.63 1.33
CA ALA A 119 6.88 -6.63 2.77
C ALA A 119 7.31 -5.30 3.40
N ALA A 120 6.75 -4.95 4.55
CA ALA A 120 7.06 -3.72 5.27
C ALA A 120 8.56 -3.50 5.51
N GLY A 121 9.30 -4.57 5.80
CA GLY A 121 10.74 -4.54 6.05
C GLY A 121 11.61 -4.74 4.81
N ASP A 122 11.05 -5.01 3.63
CA ASP A 122 11.82 -5.15 2.39
C ASP A 122 12.57 -3.86 2.08
N LEU A 123 13.86 -3.98 1.74
CA LEU A 123 14.71 -2.84 1.43
C LEU A 123 14.45 -2.35 0.00
N VAL A 124 13.90 -1.14 -0.13
CA VAL A 124 13.51 -0.56 -1.41
C VAL A 124 14.15 0.81 -1.64
N PRO A 125 14.53 1.15 -2.90
CA PRO A 125 15.06 2.48 -3.24
C PRO A 125 13.93 3.50 -3.35
N ALA A 126 14.27 4.78 -3.40
CA ALA A 126 13.36 5.80 -3.85
C ALA A 126 13.21 5.72 -5.38
N TYR A 127 11.98 5.86 -5.88
CA TYR A 127 11.65 5.80 -7.31
C TYR A 127 10.37 6.59 -7.61
N ARG A 128 10.13 6.87 -8.89
CA ARG A 128 8.88 7.47 -9.37
C ARG A 128 8.24 6.56 -10.42
N LEU A 129 7.21 5.87 -10.05
CA LEU A 129 6.31 5.12 -10.92
C LEU A 129 4.98 4.93 -10.21
N SER A 130 3.86 5.22 -10.87
CA SER A 130 2.53 5.01 -10.34
C SER A 130 1.74 4.03 -11.20
N PHE A 131 0.63 3.49 -10.67
CA PHE A 131 -0.18 2.48 -11.35
C PHE A 131 -0.69 2.95 -12.72
N ASP A 132 -0.89 4.25 -12.89
CA ASP A 132 -1.43 4.89 -14.10
C ASP A 132 -0.34 5.47 -15.04
N SER A 133 0.94 5.21 -14.74
CA SER A 133 2.07 5.58 -15.61
C SER A 133 2.04 4.81 -16.93
N ARG A 134 2.39 5.49 -18.03
CA ARG A 134 2.39 4.91 -19.38
C ARG A 134 3.73 4.22 -19.69
N LEU A 135 4.04 3.18 -18.90
CA LEU A 135 5.22 2.34 -19.16
C LEU A 135 4.84 1.21 -20.12
N SER A 136 5.47 1.20 -21.32
CA SER A 136 5.17 0.18 -22.33
C SER A 136 6.44 -0.25 -23.07
N THR A 137 6.65 -1.56 -23.14
CA THR A 137 7.71 -2.23 -23.93
C THR A 137 7.17 -3.57 -24.44
N LYS A 138 7.94 -4.29 -25.26
CA LYS A 138 7.56 -5.66 -25.70
C LYS A 138 7.32 -6.60 -24.51
N ARG A 139 8.13 -6.50 -23.42
CA ARG A 139 8.01 -7.33 -22.22
C ARG A 139 6.98 -6.79 -21.22
N VAL A 140 6.75 -5.48 -21.23
CA VAL A 140 5.79 -4.79 -20.38
C VAL A 140 4.81 -4.04 -21.26
N PRO A 141 3.79 -4.71 -21.85
CA PRO A 141 2.79 -4.03 -22.68
C PRO A 141 1.99 -2.96 -21.94
N SER A 142 1.76 -3.16 -20.65
CA SER A 142 1.33 -2.17 -19.65
C SER A 142 1.60 -2.72 -18.26
N LEU A 143 1.66 -1.86 -17.25
CA LEU A 143 1.79 -2.29 -15.84
C LEU A 143 0.67 -3.25 -15.46
N LYS A 144 -0.57 -2.92 -15.83
CA LYS A 144 -1.75 -3.77 -15.54
C LYS A 144 -1.61 -5.18 -16.14
N LYS A 145 -1.21 -5.29 -17.43
CA LYS A 145 -1.04 -6.60 -18.08
C LYS A 145 0.05 -7.46 -17.44
N ARG A 146 1.03 -6.82 -16.79
CA ARG A 146 2.12 -7.55 -16.12
C ARG A 146 1.78 -7.89 -14.68
N TRP A 147 1.20 -6.94 -13.92
CA TRP A 147 0.98 -7.13 -12.48
C TRP A 147 -0.28 -7.93 -12.15
N VAL A 148 -1.39 -7.75 -12.89
CA VAL A 148 -2.66 -8.43 -12.58
C VAL A 148 -2.49 -9.95 -12.44
N PRO A 149 -1.93 -10.68 -13.43
CA PRO A 149 -1.77 -12.12 -13.27
C PRO A 149 -0.76 -12.48 -12.18
N ALA A 150 0.37 -11.78 -12.08
CA ALA A 150 1.44 -12.13 -11.17
C ALA A 150 1.06 -11.88 -9.69
N VAL A 151 0.50 -10.71 -9.40
CA VAL A 151 0.05 -10.37 -8.02
C VAL A 151 -1.18 -11.19 -7.66
N GLY A 152 -2.12 -11.36 -8.59
CA GLY A 152 -3.32 -12.17 -8.38
C GLY A 152 -2.98 -13.63 -8.03
N GLU A 153 -1.99 -14.24 -8.69
CA GLU A 153 -1.52 -15.58 -8.35
C GLU A 153 -0.90 -15.67 -6.95
N VAL A 154 -0.09 -14.68 -6.57
CA VAL A 154 0.50 -14.62 -5.22
C VAL A 154 -0.58 -14.48 -4.16
N LEU A 155 -1.54 -13.59 -4.35
CA LEU A 155 -2.64 -13.37 -3.40
C LEU A 155 -3.61 -14.57 -3.35
N ALA A 156 -3.83 -15.26 -4.47
CA ALA A 156 -4.67 -16.45 -4.51
C ALA A 156 -4.11 -17.62 -3.68
N ARG A 157 -2.78 -17.69 -3.55
CA ARG A 157 -2.09 -18.72 -2.75
C ARG A 157 -1.97 -18.35 -1.27
N ARG A 158 -2.23 -17.08 -0.91
CA ARG A 158 -2.14 -16.63 0.48
C ARG A 158 -3.36 -17.15 1.25
N GLU A 159 -3.10 -17.89 2.30
CA GLU A 159 -4.13 -18.35 3.25
C GLU A 159 -4.42 -17.29 4.32
N GLY A 160 -5.54 -17.45 5.01
CA GLY A 160 -5.98 -16.57 6.10
C GLY A 160 -6.59 -15.25 5.63
N LEU A 161 -6.77 -14.34 6.57
CA LEU A 161 -7.42 -13.06 6.37
C LEU A 161 -6.57 -12.11 5.54
N ILE A 162 -7.16 -11.47 4.52
CA ILE A 162 -6.56 -10.37 3.76
C ILE A 162 -7.39 -9.11 3.99
N ILE A 163 -6.75 -8.06 4.50
CA ILE A 163 -7.32 -6.73 4.71
C ILE A 163 -6.75 -5.80 3.61
N ASP A 164 -7.55 -5.50 2.58
CA ASP A 164 -7.09 -4.68 1.46
C ASP A 164 -7.40 -3.20 1.70
N LEU A 165 -6.39 -2.46 2.13
CA LEU A 165 -6.44 -1.01 2.36
C LEU A 165 -5.91 -0.21 1.15
N ARG A 166 -5.61 -0.85 0.03
CA ARG A 166 -5.12 -0.16 -1.18
C ARG A 166 -6.15 0.83 -1.72
N SER A 167 -5.68 1.76 -2.55
CA SER A 167 -6.59 2.54 -3.39
C SER A 167 -7.12 1.68 -4.54
N GLU A 168 -8.28 2.02 -5.09
CA GLU A 168 -8.92 1.28 -6.18
C GLU A 168 -7.97 1.05 -7.37
N GLY A 169 -7.15 2.04 -7.74
CA GLY A 169 -6.18 1.91 -8.81
C GLY A 169 -5.10 0.86 -8.54
N TYR A 170 -4.64 0.73 -7.29
CA TYR A 170 -3.69 -0.31 -6.90
C TYR A 170 -4.37 -1.66 -6.68
N ALA A 171 -5.59 -1.71 -6.18
CA ALA A 171 -6.36 -2.94 -6.12
C ALA A 171 -6.59 -3.50 -7.54
N ALA A 172 -6.95 -2.65 -8.50
CA ALA A 172 -7.10 -3.03 -9.90
C ALA A 172 -5.80 -3.45 -10.61
N LEU A 173 -4.63 -3.07 -10.07
CA LEU A 173 -3.31 -3.48 -10.59
C LEU A 173 -2.92 -4.91 -10.16
N GLY A 174 -3.57 -5.46 -9.13
CA GLY A 174 -3.39 -6.82 -8.66
C GLY A 174 -4.59 -7.23 -7.81
N PRO A 175 -5.70 -7.66 -8.43
CA PRO A 175 -6.94 -7.99 -7.71
C PRO A 175 -6.72 -9.09 -6.67
N THR A 176 -7.37 -8.95 -5.54
CA THR A 176 -7.50 -10.02 -4.55
C THR A 176 -8.49 -11.08 -5.04
N PRO A 177 -8.32 -12.35 -4.62
CA PRO A 177 -9.30 -13.38 -4.93
C PRO A 177 -10.63 -13.12 -4.21
N ALA A 178 -11.75 -13.45 -4.87
CA ALA A 178 -13.06 -13.40 -4.24
C ALA A 178 -13.25 -14.65 -3.36
N ARG A 179 -13.16 -14.47 -2.03
CA ARG A 179 -13.38 -15.53 -1.02
C ARG A 179 -13.66 -14.91 0.37
N ASP A 180 -14.21 -15.68 1.28
CA ASP A 180 -14.78 -15.24 2.56
C ASP A 180 -13.85 -14.47 3.50
N HIS A 181 -12.54 -14.70 3.40
CA HIS A 181 -11.55 -14.05 4.28
C HIS A 181 -10.73 -12.97 3.57
N VAL A 182 -11.30 -12.35 2.52
CA VAL A 182 -10.64 -11.29 1.76
C VAL A 182 -11.55 -10.08 1.67
N HIS A 183 -11.13 -8.98 2.30
CA HIS A 183 -11.98 -7.80 2.42
C HIS A 183 -11.27 -6.54 1.95
N TYR A 184 -11.91 -5.81 1.04
CA TYR A 184 -11.52 -4.44 0.71
C TYR A 184 -12.11 -3.48 1.73
N VAL A 185 -11.29 -2.61 2.33
CA VAL A 185 -11.75 -1.65 3.33
C VAL A 185 -12.10 -0.32 2.68
N ARG A 186 -13.38 0.01 2.72
CA ARG A 186 -13.93 1.32 2.34
C ARG A 186 -14.03 2.21 3.56
N VAL A 187 -13.46 3.41 3.50
CA VAL A 187 -13.58 4.39 4.59
C VAL A 187 -14.74 5.34 4.29
N LEU A 188 -15.64 5.44 5.24
CA LEU A 188 -16.80 6.33 5.19
C LEU A 188 -16.67 7.40 6.28
N ALA A 189 -17.12 8.63 5.99
CA ALA A 189 -17.31 9.64 7.02
C ALA A 189 -18.77 9.69 7.45
N ARG A 190 -19.01 9.80 8.74
CA ARG A 190 -20.33 10.10 9.28
C ARG A 190 -20.43 11.58 9.63
N ASN A 191 -21.37 12.28 9.02
CA ASN A 191 -21.67 13.67 9.35
C ASN A 191 -22.51 13.78 10.64
N GLU A 192 -22.70 15.01 11.14
CA GLU A 192 -23.47 15.30 12.35
C GLU A 192 -24.95 14.81 12.29
N ASN A 193 -25.48 14.62 11.07
CA ASN A 193 -26.83 14.10 10.85
C ASN A 193 -26.88 12.56 10.74
N GLY A 194 -25.78 11.85 11.05
CA GLY A 194 -25.69 10.40 10.99
C GLY A 194 -25.57 9.79 9.57
N ARG A 195 -25.53 10.61 8.53
CA ARG A 195 -25.35 10.12 7.14
C ARG A 195 -23.90 9.84 6.86
N THR A 196 -23.62 8.71 6.21
CA THR A 196 -22.29 8.33 5.77
C THR A 196 -22.05 8.71 4.31
N ARG A 197 -20.81 9.13 4.00
CA ARG A 197 -20.34 9.37 2.63
C ARG A 197 -18.89 8.93 2.45
N ALA A 198 -18.50 8.54 1.24
CA ALA A 198 -17.13 8.25 0.92
C ALA A 198 -16.24 9.51 1.07
N LEU A 199 -15.04 9.34 1.63
CA LEU A 199 -14.07 10.41 1.86
C LEU A 199 -12.88 10.29 0.89
N ASN A 200 -12.41 11.43 0.36
CA ASN A 200 -11.21 11.45 -0.48
C ASN A 200 -9.93 11.70 0.33
N HIS A 201 -9.86 12.74 1.15
CA HIS A 201 -8.62 13.14 1.84
C HIS A 201 -8.41 12.38 3.17
N PHE A 202 -9.41 12.30 4.01
CA PHE A 202 -9.35 11.61 5.31
C PHE A 202 -9.27 10.09 5.19
N ASN A 203 -9.60 9.52 4.04
CA ASN A 203 -9.47 8.08 3.76
C ASN A 203 -8.03 7.58 4.00
N LYS A 204 -7.03 8.33 3.52
CA LYS A 204 -5.61 7.93 3.67
C LYS A 204 -5.16 7.96 5.12
N GLN A 205 -5.55 9.00 5.87
CA GLN A 205 -5.22 9.13 7.28
C GLN A 205 -5.86 8.01 8.11
N ALA A 206 -7.15 7.77 7.92
CA ALA A 206 -7.86 6.70 8.60
C ALA A 206 -7.25 5.32 8.34
N LYS A 207 -6.89 5.03 7.08
CA LYS A 207 -6.19 3.79 6.72
C LYS A 207 -4.82 3.66 7.40
N GLY A 208 -4.07 4.76 7.50
CA GLY A 208 -2.77 4.78 8.19
C GLY A 208 -2.91 4.47 9.68
N LEU A 209 -3.83 5.15 10.36
CA LEU A 209 -4.09 4.93 11.78
C LEU A 209 -4.66 3.53 12.07
N PHE A 210 -5.56 3.05 11.24
CA PHE A 210 -6.09 1.70 11.36
C PHE A 210 -5.00 0.63 11.16
N THR A 211 -4.10 0.83 10.18
CA THR A 211 -2.94 -0.03 9.99
C THR A 211 -2.02 -0.02 11.20
N ARG A 212 -1.76 1.17 11.78
CA ARG A 212 -0.97 1.30 13.01
C ARG A 212 -1.58 0.50 14.14
N ALA A 213 -2.89 0.64 14.38
CA ALA A 213 -3.58 -0.08 15.44
C ALA A 213 -3.51 -1.61 15.24
N LEU A 214 -3.65 -2.11 14.01
CA LEU A 214 -3.48 -3.53 13.69
C LEU A 214 -2.07 -4.03 13.99
N ILE A 215 -1.04 -3.22 13.69
CA ILE A 215 0.36 -3.55 14.00
C ILE A 215 0.60 -3.52 15.52
N GLU A 216 0.05 -2.54 16.23
CA GLU A 216 0.17 -2.41 17.69
C GLU A 216 -0.53 -3.55 18.41
N ALA A 217 -1.68 -4.01 17.92
CA ALA A 217 -2.37 -5.18 18.43
C ALA A 217 -1.54 -6.46 18.27
N GLY A 218 -0.80 -6.60 17.18
CA GLY A 218 0.07 -7.75 16.91
C GLY A 218 -0.69 -9.08 16.83
N VAL A 219 -1.98 -9.04 16.43
CA VAL A 219 -2.85 -10.22 16.39
C VAL A 219 -2.92 -10.78 14.96
N ASP A 220 -2.69 -12.08 14.85
CA ASP A 220 -2.96 -12.82 13.61
C ASP A 220 -4.41 -13.32 13.64
N PHE A 221 -5.35 -12.50 13.16
CA PHE A 221 -6.77 -12.80 13.15
C PHE A 221 -7.06 -14.04 12.33
N ALA A 222 -7.78 -15.01 12.89
CA ALA A 222 -8.16 -16.23 12.18
C ALA A 222 -9.18 -15.97 11.05
N GLY A 223 -10.01 -14.91 11.22
CA GLY A 223 -11.01 -14.53 10.22
C GLY A 223 -11.59 -13.16 10.46
N SER A 224 -12.56 -12.77 9.64
CA SER A 224 -13.24 -11.47 9.74
C SER A 224 -14.02 -11.28 11.02
N GLY A 225 -14.55 -12.36 11.62
CA GLY A 225 -15.23 -12.29 12.92
C GLY A 225 -14.33 -11.75 14.04
N ASP A 226 -13.13 -12.35 14.18
CA ASP A 226 -12.14 -11.93 15.17
C ASP A 226 -11.70 -10.47 14.97
N LEU A 227 -11.52 -10.08 13.68
CA LEU A 227 -11.21 -8.69 13.34
C LEU A 227 -12.30 -7.72 13.76
N LEU A 228 -13.59 -8.06 13.52
CA LEU A 228 -14.72 -7.22 13.87
C LEU A 228 -14.91 -7.11 15.40
N ASP A 229 -14.70 -8.21 16.13
CA ASP A 229 -14.76 -8.22 17.59
C ASP A 229 -13.65 -7.36 18.19
N TRP A 230 -12.40 -7.55 17.74
CA TRP A 230 -11.28 -6.69 18.13
C TRP A 230 -11.54 -5.21 17.80
N ALA A 231 -12.02 -4.92 16.60
CA ALA A 231 -12.30 -3.55 16.18
C ALA A 231 -13.32 -2.86 17.09
N ARG A 232 -14.39 -3.58 17.47
CA ARG A 232 -15.40 -3.09 18.41
C ARG A 232 -14.82 -2.81 19.81
N ASP A 233 -13.99 -3.74 20.31
CA ASP A 233 -13.36 -3.61 21.64
C ASP A 233 -12.37 -2.43 21.68
N GLU A 234 -11.69 -2.14 20.55
CA GLU A 234 -10.80 -1.00 20.38
C GLU A 234 -11.53 0.31 20.01
N GLY A 235 -12.86 0.27 19.88
CA GLY A 235 -13.69 1.44 19.60
C GLY A 235 -13.69 1.89 18.13
N TYR A 236 -13.32 0.99 17.21
CA TYR A 236 -13.49 1.20 15.78
C TYR A 236 -14.90 0.82 15.34
N GLU A 237 -15.50 1.67 14.52
CA GLU A 237 -16.74 1.34 13.86
C GLU A 237 -16.41 0.65 12.51
N LEU A 238 -16.21 -0.68 12.59
CA LEU A 238 -15.92 -1.54 11.46
C LEU A 238 -17.07 -2.56 11.29
N SER A 239 -17.59 -2.71 10.07
CA SER A 239 -18.67 -3.64 9.77
C SER A 239 -18.53 -4.24 8.39
N LEU A 240 -19.15 -5.38 8.15
CA LEU A 240 -19.33 -5.89 6.78
C LEU A 240 -20.26 -4.95 6.02
N ALA A 241 -19.87 -4.59 4.82
CA ALA A 241 -20.70 -3.75 3.96
C ALA A 241 -21.98 -4.52 3.53
N SER A 242 -23.09 -3.79 3.45
CA SER A 242 -24.40 -4.36 3.09
C SER A 242 -24.84 -3.89 1.70
N GLY A 243 -25.34 -4.81 0.89
CA GLY A 243 -25.87 -4.53 -0.45
C GLY A 243 -25.38 -5.53 -1.51
N PRO A 244 -25.99 -5.55 -2.68
CA PRO A 244 -25.70 -6.54 -3.72
C PRO A 244 -24.28 -6.45 -4.30
N ASP A 245 -23.68 -5.24 -4.27
CA ASP A 245 -22.33 -4.99 -4.81
C ASP A 245 -21.25 -4.95 -3.71
N ALA A 246 -21.61 -5.22 -2.45
CA ALA A 246 -20.75 -5.05 -1.28
C ALA A 246 -20.05 -6.35 -0.83
N ALA A 247 -20.19 -7.43 -1.58
CA ALA A 247 -19.57 -8.71 -1.23
C ALA A 247 -18.05 -8.58 -1.12
N GLY A 248 -17.51 -8.96 0.05
CA GLY A 248 -16.06 -8.85 0.32
C GLY A 248 -15.60 -7.44 0.71
N GLU A 249 -16.49 -6.51 1.05
CA GLU A 249 -16.11 -5.19 1.55
C GLU A 249 -16.34 -5.07 3.07
N LEU A 250 -15.44 -4.33 3.72
CA LEU A 250 -15.58 -3.81 5.07
C LEU A 250 -15.74 -2.29 5.02
N GLU A 251 -16.63 -1.76 5.83
CA GLU A 251 -16.84 -0.33 6.03
C GLU A 251 -16.19 0.10 7.34
N LEU A 252 -15.18 0.97 7.26
CA LEU A 252 -14.58 1.66 8.40
C LEU A 252 -15.17 3.07 8.47
N VAL A 253 -16.03 3.32 9.46
CA VAL A 253 -16.69 4.62 9.62
C VAL A 253 -15.88 5.50 10.57
N VAL A 254 -15.61 6.75 10.13
CA VAL A 254 -14.91 7.77 10.92
C VAL A 254 -15.76 9.04 11.04
N PRO A 255 -15.65 9.80 12.14
CA PRO A 255 -16.35 11.08 12.29
C PRO A 255 -15.87 12.10 11.25
N GLU A 256 -16.77 12.88 10.66
CA GLU A 256 -16.44 13.88 9.65
C GLU A 256 -15.73 15.11 10.24
N VAL A 257 -16.09 15.53 11.45
CA VAL A 257 -15.63 16.79 12.07
C VAL A 257 -14.24 16.69 12.69
N THR A 258 -13.85 15.52 13.15
CA THR A 258 -12.56 15.32 13.84
C THR A 258 -11.64 14.34 13.14
N GLY A 259 -12.13 13.69 12.12
CA GLY A 259 -11.39 12.70 11.35
C GLY A 259 -11.11 11.38 12.08
N LEU A 260 -11.39 11.24 13.39
CA LEU A 260 -10.91 10.09 14.16
C LEU A 260 -11.81 9.69 15.33
N PRO A 261 -12.07 8.38 15.58
CA PRO A 261 -12.68 7.86 16.80
C PRO A 261 -11.81 8.11 18.05
N GLY A 262 -12.40 8.09 19.25
CA GLY A 262 -11.81 8.56 20.50
C GLY A 262 -10.39 8.06 20.86
N LYS A 263 -10.04 6.78 20.66
CA LYS A 263 -8.65 6.29 20.86
C LYS A 263 -7.69 6.75 19.75
N LEU A 264 -8.15 6.91 18.53
CA LEU A 264 -7.39 7.51 17.44
C LEU A 264 -7.04 8.99 17.72
N MET A 265 -7.91 9.74 18.44
CA MET A 265 -7.63 11.10 18.88
C MET A 265 -6.58 11.18 19.99
N ALA A 266 -6.47 10.16 20.84
CA ALA A 266 -5.48 10.11 21.91
C ALA A 266 -4.05 9.91 21.39
N ALA A 267 -3.89 9.26 20.24
CA ALA A 267 -2.58 9.05 19.59
C ALA A 267 -2.03 10.29 18.86
N LEU A 268 -2.83 11.37 18.76
CA LEU A 268 -2.45 12.65 18.09
C LEU A 268 -2.22 13.78 19.10
N ARG A 269 -2.25 13.55 20.41
CA ARG A 269 -1.87 14.47 21.48
C ARG A 269 -0.53 14.08 22.06
#